data_7847b273c423980ecc425416fdf2850a
#
_entry.id   7847b273c423980ecc425416fdf2850a
#
_cell.length_a   1.000
_cell.length_b   1.000
_cell.length_c   1.000
_cell.angle_alpha   90.00
_cell.angle_beta   90.00
_cell.angle_gamma   90.00
#
_symmetry.space_group_name_H-M   'P 1'
#
loop_
_entity.id
_entity.type
_entity.pdbx_description
1 polymer ?
#
loop_
_entity_poly.entity_id
_entity_poly.type
_entity_poly.pdbx_seq_one_letter_code
_entity_poly.pdbx_strand_id
1 'polypeptide(L)'
;MDANLERKQLTEQLFMNREYNITHPTYDSELEFYNMICEGDIERLKELNLENVYFEQERGVLSKNPVRNARYHLLVTVTMVTRFCIEKGMHEQKAYGKSDVYIRKADEAGTIEEINRLYYKLVFDFAEEMAEIKKSEALSKSFRLALDYIYDHLNESLGVQEIAEHACVSESQLRRDFKRYLATTPADFVREKKVEFARNRLVYSDISYVDLANDLGFASHSHFIKIFKEYTGMTPMEYRNKKYRKHFIDG
;
A
#
# COMPACT_ATOMS: atom_id res chain seq x y z
N MET A 1 7.92 6.25 36.56
CA MET A 1 6.88 7.24 36.21
C MET A 1 5.85 7.21 37.33
N ASP A 2 5.38 8.36 37.82
CA ASP A 2 4.51 8.42 38.99
C ASP A 2 3.06 8.17 38.59
N ALA A 3 2.48 7.03 39.00
CA ALA A 3 1.10 6.63 38.69
C ALA A 3 0.05 7.68 39.14
N ASN A 4 0.35 8.49 40.15
CA ASN A 4 -0.51 9.59 40.57
C ASN A 4 -0.50 10.76 39.62
N LEU A 5 0.64 11.03 38.97
CA LEU A 5 0.75 12.09 37.95
C LEU A 5 -0.04 11.73 36.70
N GLU A 6 0.05 10.48 36.24
CA GLU A 6 -0.70 10.00 35.08
C GLU A 6 -2.21 10.02 35.32
N ARG A 7 -2.66 9.63 36.48
CA ARG A 7 -4.08 9.69 36.90
C ARG A 7 -4.60 11.15 36.89
N LYS A 8 -3.80 12.07 37.40
CA LYS A 8 -4.15 13.49 37.40
C LYS A 8 -4.26 14.03 36.00
N GLN A 9 -3.30 13.73 35.12
CA GLN A 9 -3.31 14.16 33.72
C GLN A 9 -4.53 13.61 32.97
N LEU A 10 -4.89 12.34 33.18
CA LEU A 10 -6.09 11.75 32.58
C LEU A 10 -7.37 12.47 33.05
N THR A 11 -7.48 12.76 34.35
CA THR A 11 -8.63 13.47 34.91
C THR A 11 -8.76 14.89 34.34
N GLU A 12 -7.66 15.60 34.22
CA GLU A 12 -7.60 16.91 33.58
C GLU A 12 -8.00 16.84 32.12
N GLN A 13 -7.54 15.85 31.38
CA GLN A 13 -7.91 15.66 29.96
C GLN A 13 -9.40 15.38 29.80
N LEU A 14 -9.98 14.50 30.62
CA LEU A 14 -11.41 14.20 30.59
C LEU A 14 -12.27 15.43 30.93
N PHE A 15 -11.81 16.25 31.88
CA PHE A 15 -12.46 17.51 32.22
C PHE A 15 -12.41 18.49 31.03
N MET A 16 -11.23 18.67 30.42
CA MET A 16 -11.05 19.53 29.25
C MET A 16 -11.90 19.09 28.05
N ASN A 17 -11.97 17.77 27.79
CA ASN A 17 -12.82 17.23 26.73
C ASN A 17 -14.30 17.58 26.94
N ARG A 18 -14.77 17.55 28.19
CA ARG A 18 -16.14 17.92 28.56
C ARG A 18 -16.40 19.41 28.41
N GLU A 19 -15.50 20.25 28.93
CA GLU A 19 -15.64 21.72 28.94
C GLU A 19 -15.64 22.30 27.52
N TYR A 20 -14.83 21.75 26.66
CA TYR A 20 -14.65 22.23 25.27
C TYR A 20 -15.47 21.42 24.24
N ASN A 21 -16.38 20.54 24.66
CA ASN A 21 -17.15 19.67 23.78
C ASN A 21 -16.28 18.91 22.75
N ILE A 22 -15.07 18.50 23.16
CA ILE A 22 -14.21 17.67 22.32
C ILE A 22 -14.82 16.27 22.29
N THR A 23 -15.49 15.93 21.21
CA THR A 23 -16.05 14.59 20.99
C THR A 23 -15.11 13.75 20.16
N HIS A 24 -14.98 12.50 20.53
CA HIS A 24 -14.37 11.49 19.66
C HIS A 24 -15.49 10.78 18.89
N PRO A 25 -15.26 10.33 17.67
CA PRO A 25 -16.17 9.42 17.00
C PRO A 25 -16.52 8.25 17.92
N THR A 26 -17.74 7.75 17.85
CA THR A 26 -18.07 6.53 18.59
C THR A 26 -17.28 5.37 18.06
N TYR A 27 -16.96 4.41 18.92
CA TYR A 27 -16.22 3.20 18.50
C TYR A 27 -16.91 2.49 17.33
N ASP A 28 -18.25 2.43 17.34
CA ASP A 28 -19.04 1.80 16.28
C ASP A 28 -18.92 2.55 14.94
N SER A 29 -18.94 3.89 14.95
CA SER A 29 -18.76 4.68 13.73
C SER A 29 -17.34 4.59 13.17
N GLU A 30 -16.34 4.46 14.05
CA GLU A 30 -14.95 4.23 13.66
C GLU A 30 -14.78 2.85 13.02
N LEU A 31 -15.37 1.81 13.62
CA LEU A 31 -15.38 0.47 13.05
C LEU A 31 -16.09 0.42 11.69
N GLU A 32 -17.22 1.10 11.56
CA GLU A 32 -17.96 1.18 10.30
C GLU A 32 -17.09 1.81 9.20
N PHE A 33 -16.37 2.88 9.52
CA PHE A 33 -15.45 3.53 8.59
C PHE A 33 -14.34 2.58 8.12
N TYR A 34 -13.66 1.88 9.05
CA TYR A 34 -12.62 0.91 8.67
C TYR A 34 -13.20 -0.27 7.89
N ASN A 35 -14.41 -0.71 8.23
CA ASN A 35 -15.09 -1.76 7.48
C ASN A 35 -15.37 -1.34 6.04
N MET A 36 -15.86 -0.10 5.79
CA MET A 36 -16.05 0.40 4.42
C MET A 36 -14.75 0.30 3.59
N ILE A 37 -13.62 0.66 4.17
CA ILE A 37 -12.30 0.55 3.49
C ILE A 37 -11.97 -0.91 3.20
N CYS A 38 -12.08 -1.78 4.20
CA CYS A 38 -11.75 -3.20 4.07
C CYS A 38 -12.71 -3.98 3.18
N GLU A 39 -13.94 -3.49 3.05
CA GLU A 39 -14.93 -4.02 2.14
C GLU A 39 -14.74 -3.52 0.70
N GLY A 40 -13.89 -2.53 0.49
CA GLY A 40 -13.69 -1.89 -0.81
C GLY A 40 -14.94 -1.13 -1.27
N ASP A 41 -15.74 -0.61 -0.34
CA ASP A 41 -17.00 0.09 -0.62
C ASP A 41 -16.74 1.54 -1.02
N ILE A 42 -16.22 1.69 -2.24
CA ILE A 42 -15.81 2.98 -2.82
C ILE A 42 -16.97 3.97 -2.87
N GLU A 43 -18.18 3.49 -3.16
CA GLU A 43 -19.34 4.37 -3.33
C GLU A 43 -19.75 5.00 -1.98
N ARG A 44 -19.83 4.20 -0.91
CA ARG A 44 -20.11 4.75 0.42
C ARG A 44 -19.00 5.65 0.94
N LEU A 45 -17.73 5.35 0.63
CA LEU A 45 -16.60 6.21 1.00
C LEU A 45 -16.65 7.58 0.29
N LYS A 46 -17.15 7.66 -0.95
CA LYS A 46 -17.35 8.93 -1.67
C LYS A 46 -18.46 9.80 -1.07
N GLU A 47 -19.43 9.20 -0.40
CA GLU A 47 -20.50 9.93 0.30
C GLU A 47 -19.99 10.65 1.55
N LEU A 48 -18.82 10.23 2.08
CA LEU A 48 -18.20 10.87 3.22
C LEU A 48 -17.38 12.09 2.80
N ASN A 49 -17.49 13.19 3.54
CA ASN A 49 -16.69 14.40 3.31
C ASN A 49 -15.25 14.20 3.83
N LEU A 50 -14.45 13.41 3.12
CA LEU A 50 -13.08 13.05 3.53
C LEU A 50 -12.02 14.09 3.16
N GLU A 51 -12.37 15.12 2.36
CA GLU A 51 -11.38 16.09 1.84
C GLU A 51 -10.94 17.11 2.92
N ASN A 52 -11.80 17.35 3.93
CA ASN A 52 -11.58 18.37 4.95
C ASN A 52 -11.55 17.84 6.39
N VAL A 53 -11.27 16.56 6.56
CA VAL A 53 -11.40 15.85 7.84
C VAL A 53 -10.59 16.48 8.99
N TYR A 54 -9.44 17.08 8.70
CA TYR A 54 -8.59 17.68 9.74
C TYR A 54 -8.80 19.20 9.93
N PHE A 55 -9.71 19.81 9.20
CA PHE A 55 -10.17 21.18 9.46
C PHE A 55 -11.35 21.22 10.45
N GLU A 56 -12.05 20.11 10.63
CA GLU A 56 -13.16 20.02 11.57
C GLU A 56 -12.65 19.79 13.00
N GLN A 57 -13.15 20.56 13.95
CA GLN A 57 -12.66 20.58 15.36
C GLN A 57 -13.09 19.33 16.19
N GLU A 58 -13.73 18.35 15.58
CA GLU A 58 -14.33 17.20 16.28
C GLU A 58 -13.34 16.10 16.66
N ARG A 59 -12.05 16.29 16.42
CA ARG A 59 -11.01 15.31 16.78
C ARG A 59 -10.19 15.81 17.96
N GLY A 60 -9.82 14.89 18.86
CA GLY A 60 -9.02 15.20 20.03
C GLY A 60 -7.71 15.95 19.70
N VAL A 61 -7.28 16.82 20.60
CA VAL A 61 -6.06 17.61 20.43
C VAL A 61 -4.86 16.82 20.93
N LEU A 62 -4.07 16.26 20.02
CA LEU A 62 -2.85 15.48 20.30
C LEU A 62 -1.59 16.35 20.30
N SER A 63 -1.66 17.56 19.72
CA SER A 63 -0.55 18.51 19.65
C SER A 63 -1.05 19.95 19.59
N LYS A 64 -0.28 20.87 20.21
CA LYS A 64 -0.50 22.32 20.09
C LYS A 64 -0.19 22.86 18.68
N ASN A 65 0.63 22.16 17.91
CA ASN A 65 0.90 22.50 16.51
C ASN A 65 -0.16 21.82 15.62
N PRO A 66 -0.95 22.60 14.84
CA PRO A 66 -2.07 22.04 14.05
C PRO A 66 -1.62 21.01 13.01
N VAL A 67 -0.51 21.25 12.31
CA VAL A 67 0.01 20.32 11.30
C VAL A 67 0.46 19.00 11.97
N ARG A 68 1.14 19.11 13.12
CA ARG A 68 1.55 17.94 13.91
C ARG A 68 0.34 17.18 14.45
N ASN A 69 -0.71 17.90 14.87
CA ASN A 69 -1.97 17.28 15.31
C ASN A 69 -2.60 16.44 14.20
N ALA A 70 -2.78 17.03 13.02
CA ALA A 70 -3.32 16.33 11.84
C ALA A 70 -2.44 15.12 11.45
N ARG A 71 -1.11 15.27 11.50
CA ARG A 71 -0.16 14.18 11.23
C ARG A 71 -0.35 13.00 12.18
N TYR A 72 -0.50 13.24 13.48
CA TYR A 72 -0.72 12.17 14.45
C TYR A 72 -2.02 11.40 14.19
N HIS A 73 -3.10 12.10 13.87
CA HIS A 73 -4.35 11.46 13.48
C HIS A 73 -4.21 10.64 12.19
N LEU A 74 -3.49 11.16 11.19
CA LEU A 74 -3.19 10.39 9.97
C LEU A 74 -2.40 9.11 10.28
N LEU A 75 -1.37 9.18 11.15
CA LEU A 75 -0.58 8.01 11.54
C LEU A 75 -1.43 6.94 12.24
N VAL A 76 -2.34 7.35 13.12
CA VAL A 76 -3.32 6.42 13.72
C VAL A 76 -4.16 5.76 12.64
N THR A 77 -4.72 6.54 11.72
CA THR A 77 -5.54 6.01 10.62
C THR A 77 -4.74 5.03 9.74
N VAL A 78 -3.52 5.40 9.34
CA VAL A 78 -2.62 4.51 8.56
C VAL A 78 -2.46 3.16 9.28
N THR A 79 -2.17 3.20 10.57
CA THR A 79 -1.94 2.00 11.37
C THR A 79 -3.18 1.11 11.44
N MET A 80 -4.34 1.71 11.72
CA MET A 80 -5.59 0.98 11.84
C MET A 80 -6.02 0.38 10.49
N VAL A 81 -6.06 1.18 9.42
CA VAL A 81 -6.39 0.71 8.07
C VAL A 81 -5.49 -0.47 7.67
N THR A 82 -4.18 -0.36 7.90
CA THR A 82 -3.23 -1.43 7.59
C THR A 82 -3.59 -2.74 8.30
N ARG A 83 -3.86 -2.69 9.61
CA ARG A 83 -4.21 -3.89 10.40
C ARG A 83 -5.53 -4.50 9.95
N PHE A 84 -6.55 -3.69 9.79
CA PHE A 84 -7.87 -4.16 9.35
C PHE A 84 -7.82 -4.77 7.95
N CYS A 85 -7.06 -4.18 7.01
CA CYS A 85 -6.92 -4.72 5.67
C CYS A 85 -6.14 -6.05 5.65
N ILE A 86 -5.11 -6.21 6.49
CA ILE A 86 -4.40 -7.50 6.66
C ILE A 86 -5.36 -8.56 7.17
N GLU A 87 -6.13 -8.27 8.21
CA GLU A 87 -7.14 -9.20 8.76
C GLU A 87 -8.17 -9.64 7.72
N LYS A 88 -8.49 -8.76 6.77
CA LYS A 88 -9.44 -9.00 5.66
C LYS A 88 -8.79 -9.53 4.38
N GLY A 89 -7.52 -9.97 4.44
CA GLY A 89 -6.86 -10.71 3.37
C GLY A 89 -5.88 -9.95 2.49
N MET A 90 -5.55 -8.69 2.83
CA MET A 90 -4.43 -8.02 2.17
C MET A 90 -3.11 -8.67 2.59
N HIS A 91 -2.23 -8.93 1.62
CA HIS A 91 -0.91 -9.49 1.91
C HIS A 91 -0.09 -8.56 2.82
N GLU A 92 0.50 -9.10 3.90
CA GLU A 92 1.16 -8.33 4.95
C GLU A 92 2.25 -7.40 4.42
N GLN A 93 3.16 -7.90 3.59
CA GLN A 93 4.27 -7.11 3.02
C GLN A 93 3.76 -5.93 2.18
N LYS A 94 2.65 -6.13 1.45
CA LYS A 94 2.04 -5.07 0.66
C LYS A 94 1.38 -4.01 1.55
N ALA A 95 0.65 -4.45 2.57
CA ALA A 95 0.00 -3.56 3.53
C ALA A 95 1.02 -2.72 4.29
N TYR A 96 2.07 -3.35 4.83
CA TYR A 96 3.15 -2.63 5.52
C TYR A 96 3.92 -1.70 4.58
N GLY A 97 4.23 -2.14 3.35
CA GLY A 97 4.89 -1.29 2.36
C GLY A 97 4.07 -0.04 2.02
N LYS A 98 2.75 -0.17 1.85
CA LYS A 98 1.85 0.99 1.71
C LYS A 98 1.89 1.89 2.94
N SER A 99 1.76 1.31 4.14
CA SER A 99 1.84 2.04 5.41
C SER A 99 3.10 2.89 5.49
N ASP A 100 4.26 2.31 5.24
CA ASP A 100 5.56 3.00 5.28
C ASP A 100 5.63 4.18 4.30
N VAL A 101 5.07 4.03 3.10
CA VAL A 101 5.00 5.11 2.11
C VAL A 101 4.16 6.27 2.63
N TYR A 102 3.00 6.00 3.22
CA TYR A 102 2.12 7.04 3.76
C TYR A 102 2.70 7.72 4.99
N ILE A 103 3.37 6.97 5.87
CA ILE A 103 4.05 7.52 7.06
C ILE A 103 5.16 8.48 6.65
N ARG A 104 6.03 8.10 5.68
CA ARG A 104 7.09 8.98 5.18
C ARG A 104 6.53 10.25 4.54
N LYS A 105 5.49 10.13 3.70
CA LYS A 105 4.83 11.31 3.11
C LYS A 105 4.18 12.21 4.16
N ALA A 106 3.63 11.64 5.23
CA ALA A 106 3.08 12.41 6.33
C ALA A 106 4.16 13.17 7.10
N ASP A 107 5.36 12.61 7.21
CA ASP A 107 6.51 13.28 7.85
C ASP A 107 6.98 14.49 7.04
N GLU A 108 6.99 14.39 5.72
CA GLU A 108 7.36 15.46 4.78
C GLU A 108 6.30 16.57 4.65
N ALA A 109 5.02 16.26 4.94
CA ALA A 109 3.92 17.22 4.78
C ALA A 109 4.07 18.42 5.72
N GLY A 110 4.07 19.64 5.17
CA GLY A 110 4.23 20.89 5.89
C GLY A 110 2.93 21.62 6.22
N THR A 111 1.80 21.22 5.63
CA THR A 111 0.50 21.88 5.80
C THR A 111 -0.63 20.90 6.10
N ILE A 112 -1.73 21.40 6.65
CA ILE A 112 -2.93 20.59 6.93
C ILE A 112 -3.55 20.10 5.61
N GLU A 113 -3.53 20.93 4.58
CA GLU A 113 -4.05 20.62 3.24
C GLU A 113 -3.31 19.42 2.61
N GLU A 114 -1.99 19.36 2.79
CA GLU A 114 -1.19 18.23 2.33
C GLU A 114 -1.56 16.96 3.09
N ILE A 115 -1.76 17.05 4.41
CA ILE A 115 -2.16 15.90 5.23
C ILE A 115 -3.59 15.45 4.89
N ASN A 116 -4.53 16.37 4.64
CA ASN A 116 -5.87 16.02 4.18
C ASN A 116 -5.85 15.28 2.83
N ARG A 117 -5.04 15.76 1.88
CA ARG A 117 -4.86 15.06 0.60
C ARG A 117 -4.26 13.66 0.78
N LEU A 118 -3.31 13.50 1.70
CA LEU A 118 -2.74 12.19 2.03
C LEU A 118 -3.77 11.26 2.68
N TYR A 119 -4.60 11.80 3.58
CA TYR A 119 -5.68 11.03 4.21
C TYR A 119 -6.68 10.52 3.17
N TYR A 120 -7.19 11.42 2.32
CA TYR A 120 -8.09 11.06 1.24
C TYR A 120 -7.48 9.96 0.36
N LYS A 121 -6.25 10.19 -0.10
CA LYS A 121 -5.55 9.24 -0.94
C LYS A 121 -5.31 7.89 -0.26
N LEU A 122 -4.94 7.87 1.02
CA LEU A 122 -4.78 6.66 1.81
C LEU A 122 -6.06 5.82 1.82
N VAL A 123 -7.18 6.45 2.15
CA VAL A 123 -8.48 5.76 2.27
C VAL A 123 -8.86 5.07 0.97
N PHE A 124 -8.82 5.80 -0.14
CA PHE A 124 -9.18 5.25 -1.46
C PHE A 124 -8.17 4.24 -1.98
N ASP A 125 -6.87 4.46 -1.77
CA ASP A 125 -5.80 3.56 -2.20
C ASP A 125 -5.88 2.17 -1.52
N PHE A 126 -6.27 2.14 -0.24
CA PHE A 126 -6.51 0.88 0.47
C PHE A 126 -7.86 0.27 0.09
N ALA A 127 -8.91 1.07 -0.05
CA ALA A 127 -10.23 0.57 -0.43
C ALA A 127 -10.25 -0.02 -1.85
N GLU A 128 -9.63 0.63 -2.81
CA GLU A 128 -9.48 0.12 -4.18
C GLU A 128 -8.71 -1.21 -4.21
N GLU A 129 -7.64 -1.31 -3.43
CA GLU A 129 -6.89 -2.55 -3.28
C GLU A 129 -7.75 -3.67 -2.68
N MET A 130 -8.53 -3.37 -1.63
CA MET A 130 -9.42 -4.34 -1.01
C MET A 130 -10.56 -4.76 -1.94
N ALA A 131 -11.10 -3.84 -2.76
CA ALA A 131 -12.08 -4.17 -3.79
C ALA A 131 -11.50 -5.17 -4.81
N GLU A 132 -10.25 -4.98 -5.25
CA GLU A 132 -9.57 -5.93 -6.14
C GLU A 132 -9.29 -7.27 -5.46
N ILE A 133 -8.91 -7.29 -4.18
CA ILE A 133 -8.76 -8.52 -3.40
C ILE A 133 -10.08 -9.28 -3.33
N LYS A 134 -11.19 -8.63 -2.98
CA LYS A 134 -12.52 -9.26 -2.95
C LYS A 134 -12.96 -9.79 -4.30
N LYS A 135 -12.72 -9.02 -5.35
CA LYS A 135 -12.96 -9.49 -6.72
C LYS A 135 -12.11 -10.72 -7.03
N SER A 136 -10.88 -10.77 -6.49
CA SER A 136 -10.00 -11.93 -6.58
C SER A 136 -10.36 -13.06 -5.61
N GLU A 137 -11.13 -12.82 -4.55
CA GLU A 137 -11.66 -13.86 -3.65
C GLU A 137 -12.69 -14.76 -4.32
N ALA A 138 -13.35 -14.29 -5.37
CA ALA A 138 -14.11 -15.14 -6.31
C ALA A 138 -13.19 -16.06 -7.14
N LEU A 139 -11.85 -15.81 -7.13
CA LEU A 139 -10.86 -16.66 -7.77
C LEU A 139 -10.63 -17.93 -6.97
N SER A 140 -10.34 -19.02 -7.65
CA SER A 140 -10.04 -20.30 -6.96
C SER A 140 -8.88 -20.11 -5.96
N LYS A 141 -8.94 -20.82 -4.84
CA LYS A 141 -7.87 -20.84 -3.83
C LYS A 141 -6.49 -21.10 -4.45
N SER A 142 -6.44 -22.01 -5.43
CA SER A 142 -5.22 -22.36 -6.16
C SER A 142 -4.66 -21.17 -6.95
N PHE A 143 -5.53 -20.34 -7.54
CA PHE A 143 -5.07 -19.16 -8.28
C PHE A 143 -4.48 -18.10 -7.36
N ARG A 144 -5.07 -17.91 -6.17
CA ARG A 144 -4.48 -17.01 -5.14
C ARG A 144 -3.08 -17.49 -4.73
N LEU A 145 -2.94 -18.81 -4.42
CA LEU A 145 -1.64 -19.39 -4.10
C LEU A 145 -0.60 -19.16 -5.21
N ALA A 146 -1.02 -19.23 -6.47
CA ALA A 146 -0.14 -18.92 -7.60
C ALA A 146 0.32 -17.45 -7.62
N LEU A 147 -0.61 -16.52 -7.36
CA LEU A 147 -0.28 -15.09 -7.31
C LEU A 147 0.65 -14.76 -6.14
N ASP A 148 0.33 -15.25 -4.94
CA ASP A 148 1.15 -15.04 -3.74
C ASP A 148 2.57 -15.57 -3.97
N TYR A 149 2.69 -16.79 -4.51
CA TYR A 149 3.99 -17.37 -4.85
C TYR A 149 4.79 -16.51 -5.85
N ILE A 150 4.15 -16.00 -6.89
CA ILE A 150 4.81 -15.11 -7.85
C ILE A 150 5.34 -13.85 -7.16
N TYR A 151 4.53 -13.21 -6.30
CA TYR A 151 4.94 -11.98 -5.62
C TYR A 151 6.10 -12.22 -4.64
N ASP A 152 6.10 -13.34 -3.93
CA ASP A 152 7.14 -13.68 -2.96
C ASP A 152 8.48 -14.04 -3.63
N HIS A 153 8.45 -14.52 -4.89
CA HIS A 153 9.63 -15.01 -5.61
C HIS A 153 9.97 -14.19 -6.86
N LEU A 154 9.54 -12.91 -6.93
CA LEU A 154 9.85 -12.02 -8.07
C LEU A 154 11.36 -11.82 -8.30
N ASN A 155 12.17 -12.03 -7.27
CA ASN A 155 13.63 -11.95 -7.31
C ASN A 155 14.31 -13.24 -7.85
N GLU A 156 13.54 -14.26 -8.21
CA GLU A 156 14.04 -15.55 -8.68
C GLU A 156 13.68 -15.79 -10.14
N SER A 157 14.27 -16.82 -10.73
CA SER A 157 13.86 -17.31 -12.06
C SER A 157 12.62 -18.19 -11.90
N LEU A 158 11.44 -17.63 -12.16
CA LEU A 158 10.16 -18.32 -12.00
C LEU A 158 9.73 -19.05 -13.26
N GLY A 159 9.61 -20.38 -13.16
CA GLY A 159 9.02 -21.25 -14.17
C GLY A 159 7.50 -21.40 -14.01
N VAL A 160 6.78 -21.59 -15.12
CA VAL A 160 5.32 -21.84 -15.08
C VAL A 160 5.00 -23.15 -14.35
N GLN A 161 5.85 -24.17 -14.52
CA GLN A 161 5.71 -25.44 -13.83
C GLN A 161 5.80 -25.27 -12.31
N GLU A 162 6.78 -24.55 -11.83
CA GLU A 162 7.02 -24.30 -10.41
C GLU A 162 5.84 -23.56 -9.75
N ILE A 163 5.31 -22.52 -10.42
CA ILE A 163 4.12 -21.80 -9.98
C ILE A 163 2.90 -22.76 -9.90
N ALA A 164 2.73 -23.64 -10.89
CA ALA A 164 1.64 -24.57 -10.94
C ALA A 164 1.73 -25.63 -9.82
N GLU A 165 2.93 -26.14 -9.57
CA GLU A 165 3.21 -27.09 -8.48
C GLU A 165 2.88 -26.47 -7.12
N HIS A 166 3.31 -25.23 -6.86
CA HIS A 166 3.01 -24.51 -5.62
C HIS A 166 1.51 -24.27 -5.45
N ALA A 167 0.83 -23.90 -6.52
CA ALA A 167 -0.62 -23.71 -6.53
C ALA A 167 -1.45 -25.00 -6.49
N CYS A 168 -0.79 -26.16 -6.48
CA CYS A 168 -1.41 -27.50 -6.54
C CYS A 168 -2.35 -27.69 -7.74
N VAL A 169 -1.97 -27.18 -8.92
CA VAL A 169 -2.70 -27.33 -10.17
C VAL A 169 -1.79 -27.78 -11.32
N SER A 170 -2.38 -28.23 -12.43
CA SER A 170 -1.61 -28.45 -13.64
C SER A 170 -1.25 -27.12 -14.32
N GLU A 171 -0.15 -27.08 -15.10
CA GLU A 171 0.18 -25.91 -15.91
C GLU A 171 -0.97 -25.48 -16.84
N SER A 172 -1.69 -26.45 -17.40
CA SER A 172 -2.83 -26.17 -18.26
C SER A 172 -3.97 -25.45 -17.53
N GLN A 173 -4.22 -25.85 -16.28
CA GLN A 173 -5.20 -25.17 -15.42
C GLN A 173 -4.71 -23.77 -15.08
N LEU A 174 -3.45 -23.61 -14.65
CA LEU A 174 -2.86 -22.32 -14.33
C LEU A 174 -2.96 -21.33 -15.51
N ARG A 175 -2.63 -21.79 -16.73
CA ARG A 175 -2.73 -20.98 -17.97
C ARG A 175 -4.18 -20.55 -18.25
N ARG A 176 -5.15 -21.45 -18.04
CA ARG A 176 -6.58 -21.11 -18.19
C ARG A 176 -7.02 -20.06 -17.19
N ASP A 177 -6.60 -20.20 -15.93
CA ASP A 177 -6.97 -19.27 -14.86
C ASP A 177 -6.37 -17.89 -15.11
N PHE A 178 -5.09 -17.80 -15.48
CA PHE A 178 -4.48 -16.51 -15.87
C PHE A 178 -5.20 -15.87 -17.05
N LYS A 179 -5.55 -16.67 -18.08
CA LYS A 179 -6.29 -16.14 -19.23
C LYS A 179 -7.69 -15.69 -18.86
N ARG A 180 -8.38 -16.44 -18.01
CA ARG A 180 -9.74 -16.16 -17.56
C ARG A 180 -9.81 -14.91 -16.68
N TYR A 181 -8.92 -14.79 -15.71
CA TYR A 181 -9.01 -13.79 -14.66
C TYR A 181 -8.21 -12.53 -14.94
N LEU A 182 -7.10 -12.64 -15.66
CA LEU A 182 -6.17 -11.54 -15.92
C LEU A 182 -5.94 -11.27 -17.42
N ALA A 183 -6.59 -12.01 -18.31
CA ALA A 183 -6.45 -11.91 -19.76
C ALA A 183 -4.99 -12.03 -20.26
N THR A 184 -4.08 -12.61 -19.48
CA THR A 184 -2.64 -12.73 -19.77
C THR A 184 -2.17 -14.18 -19.59
N THR A 185 -0.88 -14.45 -19.84
CA THR A 185 -0.26 -15.74 -19.48
C THR A 185 0.52 -15.62 -18.16
N PRO A 186 0.74 -16.74 -17.41
CA PRO A 186 1.58 -16.71 -16.21
C PRO A 186 2.96 -16.10 -16.45
N ALA A 187 3.61 -16.46 -17.55
CA ALA A 187 4.94 -15.97 -17.89
C ALA A 187 4.96 -14.47 -18.21
N ASP A 188 3.94 -13.97 -18.91
CA ASP A 188 3.82 -12.53 -19.22
C ASP A 188 3.52 -11.73 -17.95
N PHE A 189 2.66 -12.25 -17.09
CA PHE A 189 2.37 -11.64 -15.80
C PHE A 189 3.64 -11.51 -14.93
N VAL A 190 4.44 -12.58 -14.82
CA VAL A 190 5.72 -12.54 -14.10
C VAL A 190 6.65 -11.47 -14.70
N ARG A 191 6.78 -11.42 -16.03
CA ARG A 191 7.61 -10.40 -16.70
C ARG A 191 7.12 -8.99 -16.41
N GLU A 192 5.82 -8.77 -16.51
CA GLU A 192 5.18 -7.47 -16.20
C GLU A 192 5.50 -7.02 -14.77
N LYS A 193 5.32 -7.91 -13.79
CA LYS A 193 5.59 -7.61 -12.38
C LYS A 193 7.08 -7.35 -12.10
N LYS A 194 7.98 -8.12 -12.72
CA LYS A 194 9.43 -7.84 -12.65
C LYS A 194 9.79 -6.49 -13.25
N VAL A 195 9.18 -6.11 -14.36
CA VAL A 195 9.41 -4.79 -14.99
C VAL A 195 8.84 -3.67 -14.11
N GLU A 196 7.67 -3.87 -13.50
CA GLU A 196 7.08 -2.92 -12.56
C GLU A 196 8.01 -2.68 -11.36
N PHE A 197 8.55 -3.75 -10.77
CA PHE A 197 9.52 -3.67 -9.69
C PHE A 197 10.81 -2.96 -10.15
N ALA A 198 11.33 -3.32 -11.33
CA ALA A 198 12.52 -2.69 -11.90
C ALA A 198 12.33 -1.18 -12.10
N ARG A 199 11.16 -0.75 -12.59
CA ARG A 199 10.83 0.69 -12.73
C ARG A 199 10.97 1.44 -11.42
N ASN A 200 10.45 0.88 -10.33
CA ASN A 200 10.54 1.49 -9.02
C ASN A 200 12.00 1.59 -8.54
N ARG A 201 12.76 0.50 -8.66
CA ARG A 201 14.19 0.48 -8.27
C ARG A 201 15.03 1.47 -9.09
N LEU A 202 14.74 1.61 -10.39
CA LEU A 202 15.45 2.55 -11.27
C LEU A 202 15.19 4.02 -10.92
N VAL A 203 14.02 4.33 -10.35
CA VAL A 203 13.65 5.71 -9.97
C VAL A 203 14.23 6.09 -8.62
N TYR A 204 14.30 5.15 -7.67
CA TYR A 204 14.58 5.43 -6.27
C TYR A 204 15.90 4.85 -5.74
N SER A 205 16.74 4.24 -6.59
CA SER A 205 18.04 3.72 -6.17
C SER A 205 19.08 3.79 -7.27
N ASP A 206 20.35 3.81 -6.87
CA ASP A 206 21.52 3.82 -7.76
C ASP A 206 21.97 2.41 -8.18
N ILE A 207 21.12 1.38 -7.97
CA ILE A 207 21.45 -0.01 -8.31
C ILE A 207 21.92 -0.13 -9.77
N SER A 208 22.98 -0.90 -10.01
CA SER A 208 23.43 -1.15 -11.37
C SER A 208 22.41 -1.96 -12.17
N TYR A 209 22.38 -1.78 -13.49
CA TYR A 209 21.46 -2.54 -14.36
C TYR A 209 21.76 -4.04 -14.37
N VAL A 210 23.01 -4.41 -14.12
CA VAL A 210 23.45 -5.81 -14.02
C VAL A 210 22.93 -6.42 -12.73
N ASP A 211 23.12 -5.72 -11.60
CA ASP A 211 22.64 -6.19 -10.30
C ASP A 211 21.11 -6.27 -10.30
N LEU A 212 20.43 -5.27 -10.87
CA LEU A 212 18.98 -5.29 -10.99
C LEU A 212 18.47 -6.47 -11.83
N ALA A 213 19.15 -6.82 -12.91
CA ALA A 213 18.81 -7.99 -13.72
C ALA A 213 19.01 -9.30 -12.94
N ASN A 214 20.08 -9.40 -12.16
CA ASN A 214 20.38 -10.55 -11.30
C ASN A 214 19.38 -10.64 -10.14
N ASP A 215 19.12 -9.52 -9.45
CA ASP A 215 18.15 -9.43 -8.33
C ASP A 215 16.74 -9.83 -8.75
N LEU A 216 16.39 -9.68 -10.03
CA LEU A 216 15.09 -10.07 -10.57
C LEU A 216 15.12 -11.43 -11.29
N GLY A 217 16.21 -12.19 -11.17
CA GLY A 217 16.33 -13.53 -11.75
C GLY A 217 16.16 -13.56 -13.27
N PHE A 218 16.62 -12.54 -14.00
CA PHE A 218 16.67 -12.59 -15.45
C PHE A 218 17.86 -13.45 -15.92
N ALA A 219 17.65 -14.24 -16.97
CA ALA A 219 18.67 -15.13 -17.51
C ALA A 219 19.96 -14.40 -17.98
N SER A 220 19.85 -13.11 -18.33
CA SER A 220 20.98 -12.24 -18.67
C SER A 220 20.56 -10.77 -18.62
N HIS A 221 21.57 -9.90 -18.47
CA HIS A 221 21.38 -8.44 -18.59
C HIS A 221 20.75 -8.03 -19.93
N SER A 222 21.17 -8.64 -21.04
CA SER A 222 20.60 -8.38 -22.38
C SER A 222 19.12 -8.79 -22.45
N HIS A 223 18.76 -9.90 -21.81
CA HIS A 223 17.36 -10.34 -21.73
C HIS A 223 16.52 -9.35 -20.91
N PHE A 224 17.04 -8.89 -19.77
CA PHE A 224 16.39 -7.84 -18.98
C PHE A 224 16.13 -6.57 -19.78
N ILE A 225 17.16 -6.02 -20.47
CA ILE A 225 17.01 -4.81 -21.28
C ILE A 225 15.94 -4.97 -22.36
N LYS A 226 15.93 -6.13 -23.05
CA LYS A 226 14.93 -6.44 -24.07
C LYS A 226 13.52 -6.42 -23.51
N ILE A 227 13.27 -7.18 -22.43
CA ILE A 227 11.95 -7.26 -21.78
C ILE A 227 11.54 -5.90 -21.21
N PHE A 228 12.42 -5.20 -20.52
CA PHE A 228 12.13 -3.88 -19.98
C PHE A 228 11.73 -2.89 -21.08
N LYS A 229 12.43 -2.87 -22.21
CA LYS A 229 12.09 -2.00 -23.35
C LYS A 229 10.77 -2.40 -24.00
N GLU A 230 10.48 -3.68 -24.09
CA GLU A 230 9.21 -4.20 -24.63
C GLU A 230 7.99 -3.67 -23.83
N TYR A 231 8.08 -3.69 -22.49
CA TYR A 231 6.98 -3.25 -21.61
C TYR A 231 6.92 -1.73 -21.37
N THR A 232 8.04 -1.02 -21.47
CA THR A 232 8.10 0.41 -21.12
C THR A 232 8.33 1.35 -22.30
N GLY A 233 8.68 0.81 -23.46
CA GLY A 233 9.09 1.57 -24.64
C GLY A 233 10.49 2.19 -24.53
N MET A 234 11.21 2.01 -23.42
CA MET A 234 12.52 2.61 -23.13
C MET A 234 13.50 1.56 -22.60
N THR A 235 14.78 1.77 -22.82
CA THR A 235 15.80 1.00 -22.10
C THR A 235 15.83 1.39 -20.61
N PRO A 236 16.36 0.53 -19.71
CA PRO A 236 16.50 0.88 -18.29
C PRO A 236 17.29 2.19 -18.08
N MET A 237 18.32 2.42 -18.88
CA MET A 237 19.14 3.63 -18.83
C MET A 237 18.33 4.89 -19.22
N GLU A 238 17.62 4.83 -20.35
CA GLU A 238 16.74 5.93 -20.78
C GLU A 238 15.64 6.20 -19.75
N TYR A 239 15.07 5.15 -19.16
CA TYR A 239 14.04 5.27 -18.17
C TYR A 239 14.58 5.93 -16.89
N ARG A 240 15.73 5.53 -16.38
CA ARG A 240 16.38 6.17 -15.24
C ARG A 240 16.65 7.63 -15.52
N ASN A 241 17.33 7.96 -16.62
CA ASN A 241 17.69 9.35 -16.96
C ASN A 241 16.45 10.27 -17.04
N LYS A 242 15.31 9.75 -17.47
CA LYS A 242 14.07 10.52 -17.59
C LYS A 242 13.29 10.64 -16.30
N LYS A 243 13.37 9.65 -15.40
CA LYS A 243 12.49 9.48 -14.23
C LYS A 243 13.21 9.52 -12.89
N TYR A 244 14.55 9.49 -12.86
CA TYR A 244 15.33 9.46 -11.63
C TYR A 244 15.04 10.68 -10.75
N ARG A 245 14.72 10.42 -9.49
CA ARG A 245 14.49 11.46 -8.47
C ARG A 245 15.56 11.34 -7.40
N LYS A 246 16.54 12.24 -7.44
CA LYS A 246 17.72 12.29 -6.56
C LYS A 246 17.41 12.60 -5.07
N HIS A 247 16.15 12.77 -4.68
CA HIS A 247 15.75 13.42 -3.43
C HIS A 247 15.47 12.49 -2.23
N PHE A 248 16.01 11.28 -2.18
CA PHE A 248 15.77 10.40 -1.02
C PHE A 248 17.05 9.93 -0.29
N ILE A 249 18.25 10.45 -0.64
CA ILE A 249 19.52 9.92 -0.07
C ILE A 249 20.31 11.00 0.71
N ASP A 250 19.97 12.26 0.62
CA ASP A 250 20.69 13.35 1.31
C ASP A 250 19.76 14.02 2.35
N GLY A 251 19.39 13.29 3.41
CA GLY A 251 18.67 13.78 4.57
C GLY A 251 19.05 13.01 5.82
#